data_46bd108386ae661fe4ce762a06fc79ae
#
_entry.id   46bd108386ae661fe4ce762a06fc79ae
#
_cell.length_a   1.000
_cell.length_b   1.000
_cell.length_c   1.000
_cell.angle_alpha   90.00
_cell.angle_beta   90.00
_cell.angle_gamma   90.00
#
_symmetry.space_group_name_H-M   'P 1'
#
loop_
_entity.id
_entity.type
_entity.pdbx_description
1 polymer ?
#
loop_
_entity_poly.entity_id
_entity_poly.type
_entity_poly.pdbx_seq_one_letter_code
_entity_poly.pdbx_strand_id
1 'polypeptide(L)'
;AKDIPGENEIGPIKNGEPILAEEFFSYLGQPVAIVLAKTHQEAIYASSLVEIEVEFTTKPILNLDDAYKQKSFLEDPMILEKGNVKKDMSQSDYRLSGDFEIGGQDHFYLETHVAMTFPGENNEYVVWSSTQHPTEVQHGVGKVLNIPSAKIDSKVRRLSVSYTHLRAH
;
A
#
# COMPACT_ATOMS: atom_id res chain seq x y z
N ALA A 1 -3.91 -11.89 -11.49
CA ALA A 1 -2.77 -12.38 -10.71
C ALA A 1 -1.99 -13.47 -11.45
N LYS A 2 -2.66 -14.46 -12.03
CA LYS A 2 -2.00 -15.62 -12.69
C LYS A 2 -1.04 -15.28 -13.84
N ASP A 3 -1.19 -14.10 -14.45
CA ASP A 3 -0.36 -13.64 -15.55
C ASP A 3 0.88 -12.86 -15.08
N ILE A 4 1.03 -12.64 -13.76
CA ILE A 4 2.23 -12.04 -13.18
C ILE A 4 3.35 -13.08 -13.25
N PRO A 5 4.48 -12.78 -13.95
CA PRO A 5 5.52 -13.78 -14.19
C PRO A 5 6.38 -14.10 -12.95
N GLY A 6 6.38 -13.24 -11.95
CA GLY A 6 7.11 -13.38 -10.70
C GLY A 6 6.20 -13.36 -9.47
N GLU A 7 6.58 -12.56 -8.49
CA GLU A 7 5.84 -12.46 -7.23
C GLU A 7 4.68 -11.46 -7.33
N ASN A 8 3.47 -11.88 -6.95
CA ASN A 8 2.32 -10.99 -6.81
C ASN A 8 2.33 -10.29 -5.44
N GLU A 9 3.41 -9.58 -5.13
CA GLU A 9 3.65 -9.00 -3.81
C GLU A 9 4.50 -7.74 -3.90
N ILE A 10 4.08 -6.67 -3.23
CA ILE A 10 4.79 -5.38 -3.20
C ILE A 10 5.13 -4.89 -1.79
N GLY A 11 4.76 -5.63 -0.75
CA GLY A 11 5.07 -5.27 0.63
C GLY A 11 6.60 -5.19 0.86
N PRO A 12 7.14 -4.00 1.21
CA PRO A 12 8.59 -3.82 1.32
C PRO A 12 9.20 -4.42 2.59
N ILE A 13 8.39 -4.60 3.62
CA ILE A 13 8.84 -5.07 4.95
C ILE A 13 8.17 -6.39 5.30
N LYS A 14 6.88 -6.50 5.06
CA LYS A 14 6.09 -7.71 5.31
C LYS A 14 5.32 -8.10 4.05
N ASN A 15 5.24 -9.39 3.81
CA ASN A 15 4.35 -9.91 2.76
C ASN A 15 2.89 -9.74 3.20
N GLY A 16 2.00 -9.53 2.24
CA GLY A 16 0.58 -9.35 2.48
C GLY A 16 -0.04 -8.20 1.69
N GLU A 17 0.73 -7.61 0.78
CA GLU A 17 0.26 -6.57 -0.14
C GLU A 17 0.31 -7.06 -1.59
N PRO A 18 -0.61 -7.93 -2.02
CA PRO A 18 -0.64 -8.42 -3.39
C PRO A 18 -0.96 -7.29 -4.37
N ILE A 19 -0.28 -7.30 -5.52
CA ILE A 19 -0.51 -6.34 -6.61
C ILE A 19 -1.93 -6.48 -7.16
N LEU A 20 -2.36 -7.73 -7.35
CA LEU A 20 -3.71 -8.07 -7.78
C LEU A 20 -4.31 -9.08 -6.80
N ALA A 21 -5.56 -8.87 -6.40
CA ALA A 21 -6.29 -9.85 -5.62
C ALA A 21 -6.37 -11.18 -6.39
N GLU A 22 -6.21 -12.31 -5.68
CA GLU A 22 -6.28 -13.65 -6.27
C GLU A 22 -7.66 -14.30 -6.01
N GLU A 23 -7.84 -14.82 -4.81
CA GLU A 23 -9.09 -15.48 -4.40
C GLU A 23 -9.98 -14.54 -3.57
N PHE A 24 -9.36 -13.67 -2.79
CA PHE A 24 -10.05 -12.75 -1.90
C PHE A 24 -9.54 -11.32 -2.10
N PHE A 25 -10.43 -10.36 -1.88
CA PHE A 25 -10.04 -8.98 -1.72
C PHE A 25 -10.30 -8.55 -0.26
N SER A 26 -9.42 -7.70 0.26
CA SER A 26 -9.40 -7.33 1.67
C SER A 26 -9.98 -5.96 1.94
N TYR A 27 -10.02 -5.09 0.93
CA TYR A 27 -10.49 -3.71 1.07
C TYR A 27 -11.08 -3.17 -0.22
N LEU A 28 -11.90 -2.13 -0.09
CA LEU A 28 -12.48 -1.42 -1.24
C LEU A 28 -11.39 -0.71 -2.04
N GLY A 29 -11.39 -0.94 -3.35
CA GLY A 29 -10.39 -0.35 -4.26
C GLY A 29 -9.14 -1.21 -4.46
N GLN A 30 -9.07 -2.40 -3.87
CA GLN A 30 -7.98 -3.32 -4.16
C GLN A 30 -7.99 -3.73 -5.64
N PRO A 31 -6.86 -3.63 -6.36
CA PRO A 31 -6.78 -4.04 -7.76
C PRO A 31 -7.09 -5.53 -7.94
N VAL A 32 -7.89 -5.87 -8.93
CA VAL A 32 -8.26 -7.25 -9.26
C VAL A 32 -7.79 -7.68 -10.64
N ALA A 33 -7.67 -6.72 -11.57
CA ALA A 33 -7.25 -6.99 -12.93
C ALA A 33 -6.57 -5.76 -13.56
N ILE A 34 -5.79 -6.01 -14.60
CA ILE A 34 -5.19 -4.98 -15.46
C ILE A 34 -5.78 -5.14 -16.86
N VAL A 35 -6.26 -4.06 -17.43
CA VAL A 35 -6.80 -4.03 -18.80
C VAL A 35 -5.77 -3.41 -19.73
N LEU A 36 -5.42 -4.14 -20.78
CA LEU A 36 -4.48 -3.71 -21.80
C LEU A 36 -5.23 -3.38 -23.10
N ALA A 37 -4.87 -2.28 -23.75
CA ALA A 37 -5.41 -1.87 -25.05
C ALA A 37 -4.33 -1.15 -25.85
N LYS A 38 -4.64 -0.82 -27.11
CA LYS A 38 -3.72 -0.10 -28.00
C LYS A 38 -3.49 1.35 -27.58
N THR A 39 -4.52 1.96 -26.99
CA THR A 39 -4.46 3.34 -26.49
C THR A 39 -4.95 3.41 -25.05
N HIS A 40 -4.52 4.44 -24.34
CA HIS A 40 -4.97 4.70 -22.96
C HIS A 40 -6.50 4.90 -22.88
N GLN A 41 -7.09 5.59 -23.84
CA GLN A 41 -8.54 5.81 -23.89
C GLN A 41 -9.32 4.51 -24.07
N GLU A 42 -8.85 3.63 -24.95
CA GLU A 42 -9.44 2.30 -25.12
C GLU A 42 -9.30 1.46 -23.85
N ALA A 43 -8.16 1.52 -23.15
CA ALA A 43 -7.97 0.80 -21.90
C ALA A 43 -8.93 1.30 -20.81
N ILE A 44 -9.11 2.61 -20.67
CA ILE A 44 -10.07 3.21 -19.72
C ILE A 44 -11.49 2.77 -20.08
N TYR A 45 -11.89 2.87 -21.35
CA TYR A 45 -13.21 2.44 -21.77
C TYR A 45 -13.43 0.95 -21.51
N ALA A 46 -12.49 0.10 -21.89
CA ALA A 46 -12.59 -1.34 -21.66
C ALA A 46 -12.62 -1.69 -20.17
N SER A 47 -11.87 -0.98 -19.32
CA SER A 47 -11.91 -1.20 -17.87
C SER A 47 -13.28 -0.88 -17.26
N SER A 48 -14.00 0.10 -17.81
CA SER A 48 -15.37 0.44 -17.36
C SER A 48 -16.42 -0.61 -17.73
N LEU A 49 -16.11 -1.53 -18.63
CA LEU A 49 -16.98 -2.63 -19.04
C LEU A 49 -16.70 -3.92 -18.24
N VAL A 50 -15.69 -3.93 -17.38
CA VAL A 50 -15.38 -5.10 -16.56
C VAL A 50 -16.41 -5.22 -15.44
N GLU A 51 -17.12 -6.33 -15.41
CA GLU A 51 -18.03 -6.68 -14.34
C GLU A 51 -17.32 -7.62 -13.37
N ILE A 52 -17.44 -7.35 -12.07
CA ILE A 52 -16.85 -8.15 -11.01
C ILE A 52 -17.97 -8.72 -10.16
N GLU A 53 -18.15 -10.04 -10.22
CA GLU A 53 -19.03 -10.73 -9.27
C GLU A 53 -18.30 -10.94 -7.95
N VAL A 54 -18.96 -10.54 -6.87
CA VAL A 54 -18.41 -10.61 -5.52
C VAL A 54 -19.29 -11.47 -4.64
N GLU A 55 -18.70 -12.46 -4.01
CA GLU A 55 -19.32 -13.22 -2.94
C GLU A 55 -18.78 -12.77 -1.59
N PHE A 56 -19.66 -12.29 -0.70
CA PHE A 56 -19.28 -11.90 0.65
C PHE A 56 -19.25 -13.13 1.56
N THR A 57 -18.06 -13.59 1.90
CA THR A 57 -17.87 -14.75 2.80
C THR A 57 -17.95 -14.37 4.26
N THR A 58 -17.69 -13.11 4.62
CA THR A 58 -17.70 -12.58 5.98
C THR A 58 -18.31 -11.18 6.02
N LYS A 59 -18.87 -10.80 7.17
CA LYS A 59 -19.31 -9.43 7.39
C LYS A 59 -18.07 -8.52 7.47
N PRO A 60 -17.98 -7.45 6.67
CA PRO A 60 -16.83 -6.56 6.71
C PRO A 60 -16.76 -5.81 8.03
N ILE A 61 -15.55 -5.62 8.54
CA ILE A 61 -15.25 -4.81 9.71
C ILE A 61 -14.86 -3.42 9.21
N LEU A 62 -15.70 -2.42 9.49
CA LEU A 62 -15.56 -1.08 8.90
C LEU A 62 -15.16 0.00 9.92
N ASN A 63 -15.03 -0.35 11.19
CA ASN A 63 -14.65 0.60 12.24
C ASN A 63 -13.77 -0.03 13.31
N LEU A 64 -13.07 0.82 14.06
CA LEU A 64 -12.11 0.40 15.06
C LEU A 64 -12.75 -0.34 16.24
N ASP A 65 -13.94 0.08 16.66
CA ASP A 65 -14.63 -0.54 17.79
C ASP A 65 -14.99 -1.99 17.51
N ASP A 66 -15.49 -2.26 16.30
CA ASP A 66 -15.83 -3.62 15.88
C ASP A 66 -14.57 -4.47 15.70
N ALA A 67 -13.49 -3.89 15.15
CA ALA A 67 -12.21 -4.56 15.04
C ALA A 67 -11.66 -4.95 16.42
N TYR A 68 -11.72 -4.03 17.38
CA TYR A 68 -11.27 -4.27 18.73
C TYR A 68 -12.11 -5.33 19.46
N LYS A 69 -13.44 -5.25 19.38
CA LYS A 69 -14.37 -6.23 19.97
C LYS A 69 -14.17 -7.64 19.40
N GLN A 70 -13.91 -7.74 18.10
CA GLN A 70 -13.70 -9.00 17.41
C GLN A 70 -12.24 -9.50 17.49
N LYS A 71 -11.35 -8.73 18.13
CA LYS A 71 -9.91 -9.00 18.21
C LYS A 71 -9.26 -9.18 16.83
N SER A 72 -9.76 -8.42 15.86
CA SER A 72 -9.23 -8.41 14.51
C SER A 72 -8.06 -7.42 14.42
N PHE A 73 -6.88 -7.89 14.76
CA PHE A 73 -5.64 -7.10 14.73
C PHE A 73 -4.76 -7.58 13.59
N LEU A 74 -4.06 -6.65 12.96
CA LEU A 74 -3.09 -6.96 11.91
C LEU A 74 -1.82 -7.62 12.47
N GLU A 75 -1.47 -7.28 13.71
CA GLU A 75 -0.26 -7.74 14.39
C GLU A 75 -0.49 -7.82 15.90
N ASP A 76 0.40 -8.51 16.56
CA ASP A 76 0.46 -8.49 18.03
C ASP A 76 0.77 -7.07 18.52
N PRO A 77 0.19 -6.64 19.65
CA PRO A 77 0.42 -5.31 20.18
C PRO A 77 1.88 -5.10 20.56
N MET A 78 2.49 -4.04 20.04
CA MET A 78 3.80 -3.60 20.48
C MET A 78 3.66 -2.83 21.79
N ILE A 79 4.27 -3.34 22.84
CA ILE A 79 4.22 -2.74 24.18
C ILE A 79 5.57 -2.10 24.49
N LEU A 80 5.56 -0.81 24.80
CA LEU A 80 6.69 -0.06 25.30
C LEU A 80 6.35 0.46 26.70
N GLU A 81 6.99 -0.10 27.71
CA GLU A 81 6.77 0.26 29.11
C GLU A 81 8.05 0.75 29.78
N LYS A 82 7.91 1.78 30.63
CA LYS A 82 8.97 2.24 31.53
C LYS A 82 8.39 2.50 32.90
N GLY A 83 8.96 1.87 33.93
CA GLY A 83 8.46 1.98 35.30
C GLY A 83 7.24 1.10 35.57
N ASN A 84 6.39 1.51 36.51
CA ASN A 84 5.15 0.81 36.85
C ASN A 84 3.95 1.74 36.73
N VAL A 85 3.34 1.76 35.55
CA VAL A 85 2.24 2.66 35.23
C VAL A 85 1.07 2.58 36.22
N LYS A 86 0.68 1.37 36.64
CA LYS A 86 -0.44 1.19 37.58
C LYS A 86 -0.14 1.81 38.96
N LYS A 87 1.08 1.59 39.47
CA LYS A 87 1.51 2.16 40.75
C LYS A 87 1.61 3.67 40.65
N ASP A 88 2.25 4.19 39.62
CA ASP A 88 2.50 5.62 39.49
C ASP A 88 1.18 6.39 39.28
N MET A 89 0.26 5.85 38.48
CA MET A 89 -1.11 6.38 38.35
C MET A 89 -1.87 6.36 39.69
N SER A 90 -1.72 5.33 40.50
CA SER A 90 -2.40 5.27 41.81
C SER A 90 -1.88 6.29 42.83
N GLN A 91 -0.64 6.73 42.67
CA GLN A 91 0.04 7.67 43.57
C GLN A 91 0.04 9.13 43.04
N SER A 92 -0.50 9.37 41.84
CA SER A 92 -0.57 10.72 41.27
C SER A 92 -1.61 11.58 41.97
N ASP A 93 -1.24 12.81 42.33
CA ASP A 93 -2.11 13.78 42.98
C ASP A 93 -3.21 14.26 42.03
N TYR A 94 -2.92 14.33 40.75
CA TYR A 94 -3.84 14.79 39.70
C TYR A 94 -4.02 13.70 38.67
N ARG A 95 -5.27 13.48 38.24
CA ARG A 95 -5.62 12.54 37.18
C ARG A 95 -6.60 13.21 36.23
N LEU A 96 -6.33 13.02 34.95
CA LEU A 96 -7.21 13.41 33.86
C LEU A 96 -7.55 12.15 33.07
N SER A 97 -8.81 11.95 32.74
CA SER A 97 -9.24 10.90 31.81
C SER A 97 -10.23 11.46 30.81
N GLY A 98 -10.22 10.92 29.62
CA GLY A 98 -11.13 11.33 28.55
C GLY A 98 -10.95 10.42 27.35
N ASP A 99 -11.94 10.49 26.45
CA ASP A 99 -11.93 9.79 25.20
C ASP A 99 -11.47 10.75 24.10
N PHE A 100 -10.68 10.23 23.16
CA PHE A 100 -10.17 11.01 22.05
C PHE A 100 -10.35 10.20 20.76
N GLU A 101 -11.07 10.77 19.80
CA GLU A 101 -11.35 10.15 18.52
C GLU A 101 -10.72 10.97 17.40
N ILE A 102 -9.91 10.31 16.56
CA ILE A 102 -9.32 10.92 15.36
C ILE A 102 -9.67 10.03 14.18
N GLY A 103 -10.37 10.60 13.20
CA GLY A 103 -10.64 9.95 11.92
C GLY A 103 -9.37 9.77 11.09
N GLY A 104 -9.39 8.82 10.17
CA GLY A 104 -8.36 8.66 9.16
C GLY A 104 -8.20 9.95 8.34
N GLN A 105 -6.97 10.29 7.98
CA GLN A 105 -6.66 11.48 7.19
C GLN A 105 -5.88 11.10 5.95
N ASP A 106 -6.26 11.70 4.82
CA ASP A 106 -5.49 11.66 3.58
C ASP A 106 -4.69 12.96 3.45
N HIS A 107 -3.47 12.87 2.98
CA HIS A 107 -2.59 14.03 2.75
C HIS A 107 -3.11 14.94 1.65
N PHE A 108 -3.91 14.41 0.73
CA PHE A 108 -4.47 15.14 -0.42
C PHE A 108 -3.42 15.98 -1.15
N TYR A 109 -2.27 15.36 -1.43
CA TYR A 109 -1.15 16.01 -2.09
C TYR A 109 -1.47 16.36 -3.55
N LEU A 110 -0.93 17.49 -4.02
CA LEU A 110 -1.23 18.03 -5.35
C LEU A 110 -0.59 17.21 -6.48
N GLU A 111 0.62 16.71 -6.28
CA GLU A 111 1.33 15.85 -7.23
C GLU A 111 0.93 14.40 -7.02
N THR A 112 0.11 13.86 -7.90
CA THR A 112 -0.36 12.47 -7.86
C THR A 112 0.76 11.49 -8.21
N HIS A 113 0.60 10.24 -7.78
CA HIS A 113 1.54 9.18 -8.14
C HIS A 113 1.40 8.81 -9.62
N VAL A 114 2.53 8.71 -10.29
CA VAL A 114 2.60 8.28 -11.68
C VAL A 114 3.82 7.41 -11.91
N ALA A 115 3.66 6.41 -12.75
CA ALA A 115 4.77 5.60 -13.22
C ALA A 115 4.65 5.36 -14.73
N MET A 116 5.79 5.30 -15.40
CA MET A 116 5.87 5.03 -16.84
C MET A 116 7.08 4.14 -17.11
N THR A 117 6.87 3.09 -17.89
CA THR A 117 7.91 2.11 -18.20
C THR A 117 8.16 2.04 -19.70
N PHE A 118 9.43 1.99 -20.05
CA PHE A 118 9.88 1.79 -21.43
C PHE A 118 10.69 0.50 -21.49
N PRO A 119 10.44 -0.39 -22.45
CA PRO A 119 11.30 -1.51 -22.70
C PRO A 119 12.65 -1.02 -23.27
N GLY A 120 13.74 -1.61 -22.79
CA GLY A 120 15.08 -1.45 -23.32
C GLY A 120 15.50 -2.65 -24.16
N GLU A 121 16.79 -2.76 -24.44
CA GLU A 121 17.38 -3.92 -25.08
C GLU A 121 17.58 -5.07 -24.08
N ASN A 122 17.69 -6.31 -24.56
CA ASN A 122 18.03 -7.48 -23.74
C ASN A 122 17.15 -7.71 -22.48
N ASN A 123 15.84 -7.43 -22.57
CA ASN A 123 14.91 -7.49 -21.44
C ASN A 123 15.28 -6.51 -20.30
N GLU A 124 15.78 -5.36 -20.63
CA GLU A 124 15.97 -4.24 -19.73
C GLU A 124 14.74 -3.33 -19.76
N TYR A 125 14.49 -2.63 -18.65
CA TYR A 125 13.37 -1.71 -18.52
C TYR A 125 13.80 -0.41 -17.85
N VAL A 126 13.37 0.71 -18.41
CA VAL A 126 13.53 2.02 -17.79
C VAL A 126 12.19 2.39 -17.14
N VAL A 127 12.20 2.57 -15.83
CA VAL A 127 11.00 2.88 -15.03
C VAL A 127 11.14 4.28 -14.47
N TRP A 128 10.31 5.20 -14.95
CA TRP A 128 10.13 6.51 -14.35
C TRP A 128 9.00 6.42 -13.32
N SER A 129 9.26 6.81 -12.08
CA SER A 129 8.27 6.73 -11.01
C SER A 129 8.35 7.93 -10.07
N SER A 130 7.19 8.38 -9.60
CA SER A 130 7.09 9.32 -8.46
C SER A 130 7.36 8.54 -7.19
N THR A 131 8.62 8.43 -6.79
CA THR A 131 9.02 7.68 -5.60
C THR A 131 10.16 8.38 -4.88
N GLN A 132 10.27 8.13 -3.60
CA GLN A 132 11.42 8.50 -2.77
C GLN A 132 12.43 7.37 -2.67
N HIS A 133 12.06 6.17 -3.10
CA HIS A 133 12.85 4.97 -2.92
C HIS A 133 13.06 4.24 -4.25
N PRO A 134 13.90 4.80 -5.16
CA PRO A 134 14.13 4.21 -6.48
C PRO A 134 14.66 2.78 -6.42
N THR A 135 15.42 2.45 -5.39
CA THR A 135 15.95 1.10 -5.19
C THR A 135 14.84 0.09 -4.89
N GLU A 136 13.81 0.46 -4.12
CA GLU A 136 12.66 -0.42 -3.89
C GLU A 136 11.84 -0.61 -5.16
N VAL A 137 11.66 0.44 -5.96
CA VAL A 137 11.02 0.31 -7.28
C VAL A 137 11.81 -0.66 -8.16
N GLN A 138 13.13 -0.54 -8.19
CA GLN A 138 14.01 -1.43 -8.94
C GLN A 138 13.84 -2.90 -8.50
N HIS A 139 13.89 -3.15 -7.20
CA HIS A 139 13.74 -4.48 -6.64
C HIS A 139 12.35 -5.04 -6.83
N GLY A 140 11.31 -4.23 -6.55
CA GLY A 140 9.91 -4.62 -6.69
C GLY A 140 9.55 -5.00 -8.12
N VAL A 141 9.92 -4.17 -9.09
CA VAL A 141 9.70 -4.47 -10.52
C VAL A 141 10.45 -5.73 -10.95
N GLY A 142 11.69 -5.90 -10.48
CA GLY A 142 12.47 -7.10 -10.76
C GLY A 142 11.81 -8.38 -10.23
N LYS A 143 11.27 -8.35 -9.00
CA LYS A 143 10.51 -9.46 -8.41
C LYS A 143 9.26 -9.79 -9.19
N VAL A 144 8.44 -8.79 -9.50
CA VAL A 144 7.17 -8.94 -10.23
C VAL A 144 7.39 -9.51 -11.63
N LEU A 145 8.42 -9.07 -12.32
CA LEU A 145 8.76 -9.53 -13.67
C LEU A 145 9.63 -10.81 -13.68
N ASN A 146 10.07 -11.28 -12.52
CA ASN A 146 10.98 -12.41 -12.37
C ASN A 146 12.28 -12.23 -13.17
N ILE A 147 12.87 -11.03 -13.10
CA ILE A 147 14.14 -10.71 -13.75
C ILE A 147 15.12 -10.08 -12.74
N PRO A 148 16.44 -10.15 -12.99
CA PRO A 148 17.40 -9.49 -12.12
C PRO A 148 17.12 -7.98 -12.00
N SER A 149 17.17 -7.43 -10.78
CA SER A 149 16.97 -6.00 -10.54
C SER A 149 17.97 -5.10 -11.29
N ALA A 150 19.16 -5.62 -11.61
CA ALA A 150 20.15 -4.94 -12.45
C ALA A 150 19.63 -4.61 -13.88
N LYS A 151 18.56 -5.26 -14.33
CA LYS A 151 17.90 -4.96 -15.62
C LYS A 151 16.84 -3.87 -15.53
N ILE A 152 16.61 -3.32 -14.34
CA ILE A 152 15.65 -2.24 -14.10
C ILE A 152 16.42 -0.94 -13.83
N ASP A 153 16.32 0.01 -14.74
CA ASP A 153 16.82 1.38 -14.57
C ASP A 153 15.71 2.26 -13.97
N SER A 154 15.70 2.43 -12.66
CA SER A 154 14.71 3.24 -11.97
C SER A 154 15.11 4.71 -11.96
N LYS A 155 14.28 5.57 -12.53
CA LYS A 155 14.51 7.01 -12.67
C LYS A 155 13.47 7.82 -11.92
N VAL A 156 13.98 8.81 -11.17
CA VAL A 156 13.16 9.75 -10.41
C VAL A 156 13.60 11.17 -10.73
N ARG A 157 12.70 12.02 -11.20
CA ARG A 157 13.02 13.42 -11.48
C ARG A 157 13.06 14.28 -10.22
N ARG A 158 12.12 14.03 -9.31
CA ARG A 158 11.98 14.77 -8.05
C ARG A 158 11.57 13.80 -6.95
N LEU A 159 12.08 14.04 -5.76
CA LEU A 159 11.57 13.38 -4.56
C LEU A 159 10.16 13.89 -4.29
N SER A 160 9.27 12.98 -3.92
CA SER A 160 7.87 13.27 -3.63
C SER A 160 7.71 14.42 -2.63
N VAL A 161 6.69 15.23 -2.85
CA VAL A 161 6.23 16.30 -1.95
C VAL A 161 5.98 15.79 -0.53
N SER A 162 5.55 14.55 -0.37
CA SER A 162 5.23 13.94 0.92
C SER A 162 6.37 13.99 1.93
N TYR A 163 7.62 13.83 1.50
CA TYR A 163 8.77 13.91 2.43
C TYR A 163 9.36 15.30 2.55
N THR A 164 9.25 16.11 1.52
CA THR A 164 9.83 17.45 1.53
C THR A 164 8.96 18.46 2.29
N HIS A 165 7.65 18.29 2.27
CA HIS A 165 6.70 19.24 2.84
C HIS A 165 5.82 18.68 3.97
N LEU A 166 5.50 17.39 3.97
CA LEU A 166 4.60 16.79 4.97
C LEU A 166 5.32 16.24 6.20
N ARG A 167 6.61 15.92 6.09
CA ARG A 167 7.40 15.43 7.22
C ARG A 167 8.00 16.54 8.08
N ALA A 168 7.90 17.79 7.65
CA ALA A 168 8.40 18.95 8.38
C ALA A 168 7.40 19.48 9.44
N HIS A 169 6.27 18.83 9.59
CA HIS A 169 5.23 19.10 10.55
C HIS A 169 4.97 17.86 11.41
#